data_71a8914c2780238f42e8a5c9bfc1e63b
#
_entry.id   71a8914c2780238f42e8a5c9bfc1e63b
#
_cell.length_a   1.000
_cell.length_b   1.000
_cell.length_c   1.000
_cell.angle_alpha   90.00
_cell.angle_beta   90.00
_cell.angle_gamma   90.00
#
_symmetry.space_group_name_H-M   'P 1'
#
loop_
_entity.id
_entity.type
_entity.pdbx_description
1 polymer ?
#
loop_
_entity_poly.entity_id
_entity_poly.type
_entity_poly.pdbx_seq_one_letter_code
_entity_poly.pdbx_strand_id
1 'polypeptide(L)'
;MNNKQVRYNIVFGDERKEQYLSNYDEEQATNTIVVDRENDTLFSVEPFDELPYLSGIRAGLPKILGDKAKNLNAEGNYYYEERSGIGYHGDGERKIVIGLSLGKSTTLRYNWRLPNSSVHPFPDINLVANNGDMYIMSEKATGFDWKKRSKVRVIHAAGHKSYIDKGFKTLEEEKEKQKEKQK
;
A
#
# COMPACT_ATOMS: atom_id res chain seq x y z
N MET A 1 -7.24 23.71 -4.08
CA MET A 1 -7.65 23.15 -2.77
C MET A 1 -7.42 21.66 -2.83
N ASN A 2 -6.43 21.23 -2.46
CA ASN A 2 -5.44 20.83 -1.68
C ASN A 2 -5.62 19.53 -0.93
N ASN A 3 -5.00 18.57 -1.44
CA ASN A 3 -4.63 17.27 -0.90
C ASN A 3 -4.97 17.12 0.58
N LYS A 4 -6.23 16.77 0.84
CA LYS A 4 -6.57 16.24 2.15
C LYS A 4 -5.82 14.93 2.30
N GLN A 5 -4.95 14.88 3.28
CA GLN A 5 -4.38 13.65 3.73
C GLN A 5 -5.54 12.70 4.10
N VAL A 6 -5.67 11.62 3.36
CA VAL A 6 -6.79 10.67 3.52
C VAL A 6 -6.44 9.50 4.45
N ARG A 7 -5.22 9.47 4.96
CA ARG A 7 -4.72 8.49 5.92
C ARG A 7 -3.49 9.02 6.64
N TYR A 8 -3.21 8.46 7.80
CA TYR A 8 -1.95 8.65 8.52
C TYR A 8 -1.11 7.38 8.40
N ASN A 9 0.18 7.57 8.21
CA ASN A 9 1.15 6.48 8.23
C ASN A 9 2.03 6.62 9.45
N ILE A 10 2.28 5.51 10.14
CA ILE A 10 3.26 5.38 11.21
C ILE A 10 4.30 4.40 10.74
N VAL A 11 5.57 4.77 10.84
CA VAL A 11 6.69 3.87 10.55
C VAL A 11 7.27 3.39 11.87
N PHE A 12 7.54 2.09 11.94
CA PHE A 12 8.11 1.42 13.11
C PHE A 12 9.46 0.80 12.73
N GLY A 13 10.44 0.94 13.59
CA GLY A 13 11.81 0.46 13.36
C GLY A 13 12.55 0.14 14.64
N ASP A 14 13.86 -0.04 14.53
CA ASP A 14 14.70 -0.39 15.69
C ASP A 14 15.06 0.84 16.54
N GLU A 15 15.02 2.03 15.96
CA GLU A 15 15.34 3.29 16.64
C GLU A 15 14.30 4.38 16.30
N ARG A 16 14.02 5.24 17.27
CA ARG A 16 13.22 6.45 17.03
C ARG A 16 14.03 7.45 16.22
N LYS A 17 13.41 7.99 15.18
CA LYS A 17 13.99 9.06 14.36
C LYS A 17 13.03 10.22 14.25
N GLU A 18 13.56 11.40 14.51
CA GLU A 18 12.86 12.67 14.34
C GLU A 18 13.37 13.37 13.08
N GLN A 19 12.45 13.89 12.30
CA GLN A 19 12.77 14.70 11.15
C GLN A 19 12.02 16.02 11.23
N TYR A 20 12.71 17.11 10.87
CA TYR A 20 12.09 18.42 10.78
C TYR A 20 11.47 18.61 9.40
N LEU A 21 10.31 19.28 9.35
CA LEU A 21 9.57 19.52 8.11
C LEU A 21 10.40 20.24 7.03
N SER A 22 11.35 21.06 7.42
CA SER A 22 12.26 21.78 6.52
C SER A 22 13.17 20.87 5.69
N ASN A 23 13.36 19.62 6.12
CA ASN A 23 14.21 18.63 5.45
C ASN A 23 13.37 17.55 4.75
N TYR A 24 12.10 17.82 4.57
CA TYR A 24 11.13 16.86 4.12
C TYR A 24 11.07 16.79 2.60
N ASP A 25 11.33 15.63 2.04
CA ASP A 25 11.16 15.35 0.63
C ASP A 25 9.73 14.84 0.38
N GLU A 26 9.01 15.44 -0.56
CA GLU A 26 7.64 15.06 -0.91
C GLU A 26 7.51 13.57 -1.28
N GLU A 27 8.56 12.95 -1.79
CA GLU A 27 8.59 11.52 -2.08
C GLU A 27 8.60 10.65 -0.81
N GLN A 28 9.07 11.17 0.31
CA GLN A 28 9.05 10.52 1.62
C GLN A 28 7.76 10.83 2.41
N ALA A 29 7.01 11.83 1.98
CA ALA A 29 5.76 12.30 2.61
C ALA A 29 4.69 11.23 2.77
N THR A 30 4.73 10.18 1.97
CA THR A 30 3.73 9.11 2.01
C THR A 30 3.91 8.13 3.16
N ASN A 31 5.05 8.18 3.86
CA ASN A 31 5.45 7.15 4.82
C ASN A 31 5.68 7.67 6.25
N THR A 32 5.31 8.90 6.56
CA THR A 32 5.64 9.51 7.85
C THR A 32 4.43 10.15 8.51
N ILE A 33 4.27 9.98 9.82
CA ILE A 33 3.28 10.73 10.60
C ILE A 33 3.86 12.06 11.05
N VAL A 34 3.04 13.09 10.93
CA VAL A 34 3.21 14.34 11.66
C VAL A 34 2.60 14.13 13.04
N VAL A 35 3.43 13.96 14.04
CA VAL A 35 2.99 13.77 15.43
C VAL A 35 2.77 15.12 16.12
N ASP A 36 3.56 16.09 15.79
CA ASP A 36 3.48 17.43 16.38
C ASP A 36 3.61 18.52 15.32
N ARG A 37 2.49 19.14 14.96
CA ARG A 37 2.46 20.24 14.01
C ARG A 37 2.89 21.58 14.63
N GLU A 38 2.82 21.73 15.94
CA GLU A 38 3.20 22.97 16.60
C GLU A 38 4.71 23.14 16.62
N ASN A 39 5.44 22.03 16.64
CA ASN A 39 6.90 22.02 16.63
C ASN A 39 7.52 21.65 15.28
N ASP A 40 6.70 21.52 14.22
CA ASP A 40 7.14 21.10 12.88
C ASP A 40 8.00 19.82 12.88
N THR A 41 7.70 18.90 13.81
CA THR A 41 8.48 17.68 14.00
C THR A 41 7.71 16.48 13.44
N LEU A 42 8.39 15.71 12.62
CA LEU A 42 7.93 14.44 12.10
C LEU A 42 8.64 13.30 12.80
N PHE A 43 7.88 12.40 13.41
CA PHE A 43 8.43 11.14 13.86
C PHE A 43 8.40 10.18 12.68
N SER A 44 9.57 9.83 12.19
CA SER A 44 9.69 8.90 11.06
C SER A 44 9.69 7.45 11.51
N VAL A 45 10.02 7.19 12.76
CA VAL A 45 10.15 5.81 13.28
C VAL A 45 9.78 5.76 14.76
N GLU A 46 8.87 4.87 15.11
CA GLU A 46 8.61 4.46 16.48
C GLU A 46 9.36 3.17 16.80
N PRO A 47 10.10 3.08 17.92
CA PRO A 47 10.92 1.94 18.24
C PRO A 47 10.06 0.71 18.61
N PHE A 48 10.46 -0.46 18.14
CA PHE A 48 9.75 -1.71 18.41
C PHE A 48 9.75 -2.13 19.87
N ASP A 49 10.76 -1.76 20.64
CA ASP A 49 10.89 -2.08 22.06
C ASP A 49 9.81 -1.40 22.92
N GLU A 50 9.26 -0.29 22.45
CA GLU A 50 8.11 0.37 23.08
C GLU A 50 6.76 -0.27 22.68
N LEU A 51 6.78 -1.26 21.77
CA LEU A 51 5.58 -1.85 21.15
C LEU A 51 5.59 -3.39 21.32
N PRO A 52 5.38 -3.93 22.53
CA PRO A 52 5.60 -5.35 22.84
C PRO A 52 4.77 -6.31 21.98
N TYR A 53 3.53 -5.94 21.62
CA TYR A 53 2.68 -6.79 20.79
C TYR A 53 3.17 -6.82 19.34
N LEU A 54 3.52 -5.68 18.76
CA LEU A 54 4.04 -5.61 17.40
C LEU A 54 5.40 -6.29 17.31
N SER A 55 6.28 -6.10 18.30
CA SER A 55 7.55 -6.81 18.43
C SER A 55 7.35 -8.32 18.50
N GLY A 56 6.38 -8.79 19.28
CA GLY A 56 6.06 -10.20 19.38
C GLY A 56 5.60 -10.80 18.05
N ILE A 57 4.73 -10.10 17.32
CA ILE A 57 4.31 -10.50 15.99
C ILE A 57 5.53 -10.57 15.06
N ARG A 58 6.31 -9.49 14.97
CA ARG A 58 7.51 -9.40 14.12
C ARG A 58 8.49 -10.56 14.37
N ALA A 59 8.75 -10.86 15.63
CA ALA A 59 9.63 -11.98 16.03
C ALA A 59 9.06 -13.35 15.67
N GLY A 60 7.75 -13.49 15.59
CA GLY A 60 7.06 -14.73 15.21
C GLY A 60 7.06 -15.00 13.71
N LEU A 61 7.09 -13.97 12.87
CA LEU A 61 6.95 -14.08 11.41
C LEU A 61 7.97 -15.02 10.76
N PRO A 62 9.27 -14.98 11.10
CA PRO A 62 10.26 -15.87 10.47
C PRO A 62 10.01 -17.36 10.72
N LYS A 63 9.35 -17.71 11.82
CA LYS A 63 8.99 -19.10 12.13
C LYS A 63 7.97 -19.68 11.15
N ILE A 64 7.13 -18.80 10.57
CA ILE A 64 6.03 -19.16 9.66
C ILE A 64 6.46 -18.97 8.21
N LEU A 65 7.18 -17.88 7.92
CA LEU A 65 7.44 -17.40 6.56
C LEU A 65 8.93 -17.50 6.15
N GLY A 66 9.80 -17.98 7.06
CA GLY A 66 11.22 -18.13 6.80
C GLY A 66 11.99 -16.81 6.78
N ASP A 67 13.20 -16.86 6.25
CA ASP A 67 14.18 -15.78 6.33
C ASP A 67 13.74 -14.47 5.66
N LYS A 68 12.84 -14.53 4.68
CA LYS A 68 12.29 -13.33 4.02
C LYS A 68 11.51 -12.42 4.97
N ALA A 69 11.05 -12.97 6.08
CA ALA A 69 10.30 -12.23 7.09
C ALA A 69 11.13 -11.79 8.30
N LYS A 70 12.47 -11.95 8.24
CA LYS A 70 13.37 -11.48 9.29
C LYS A 70 13.56 -9.97 9.20
N ASN A 71 13.58 -9.32 10.36
CA ASN A 71 13.92 -7.90 10.53
C ASN A 71 13.09 -6.95 9.63
N LEU A 72 11.83 -7.27 9.43
CA LEU A 72 10.93 -6.39 8.66
C LEU A 72 10.69 -5.09 9.44
N ASN A 73 10.69 -3.99 8.71
CA ASN A 73 10.13 -2.74 9.20
C ASN A 73 8.60 -2.84 9.19
N ALA A 74 7.93 -2.06 10.01
CA ALA A 74 6.49 -1.96 9.98
C ALA A 74 6.06 -0.54 9.61
N GLU A 75 4.88 -0.45 9.02
CA GLU A 75 4.20 0.78 8.69
C GLU A 75 2.72 0.63 9.06
N GLY A 76 2.19 1.57 9.83
CA GLY A 76 0.78 1.64 10.16
C GLY A 76 0.05 2.61 9.23
N ASN A 77 -1.03 2.17 8.63
CA ASN A 77 -1.93 3.02 7.87
C ASN A 77 -3.21 3.22 8.65
N TYR A 78 -3.49 4.43 9.10
CA TYR A 78 -4.71 4.76 9.82
C TYR A 78 -5.72 5.43 8.89
N TYR A 79 -6.78 4.69 8.56
CA TYR A 79 -7.94 5.18 7.81
C TYR A 79 -8.97 5.74 8.77
N TYR A 80 -8.92 7.04 9.03
CA TYR A 80 -9.67 7.70 10.09
C TYR A 80 -11.12 8.07 9.71
N GLU A 81 -11.47 7.95 8.43
CA GLU A 81 -12.83 8.22 7.95
C GLU A 81 -13.25 7.20 6.87
N GLU A 82 -14.55 7.09 6.61
CA GLU A 82 -15.08 6.13 5.63
C GLU A 82 -14.57 6.37 4.19
N ARG A 83 -14.18 7.59 3.85
CA ARG A 83 -13.65 7.96 2.54
C ARG A 83 -12.15 7.76 2.43
N SER A 84 -11.50 7.31 3.50
CA SER A 84 -10.06 7.05 3.48
C SER A 84 -9.71 5.89 2.56
N GLY A 85 -8.55 5.98 1.92
CA GLY A 85 -8.05 4.94 1.05
C GLY A 85 -6.77 5.34 0.35
N ILE A 86 -6.25 4.42 -0.43
CA ILE A 86 -5.08 4.61 -1.28
C ILE A 86 -5.40 4.12 -2.69
N GLY A 87 -5.05 4.95 -3.68
CA GLY A 87 -5.25 4.62 -5.09
C GLY A 87 -4.29 3.54 -5.59
N TYR A 88 -4.50 3.09 -6.83
CA TYR A 88 -3.69 2.04 -7.43
C TYR A 88 -2.22 2.43 -7.57
N HIS A 89 -1.37 1.63 -6.94
CA HIS A 89 0.08 1.76 -6.92
C HIS A 89 0.75 0.39 -6.81
N GLY A 90 2.06 0.38 -6.80
CA GLY A 90 2.90 -0.76 -6.42
C GLY A 90 4.00 -0.29 -5.50
N ASP A 91 4.40 -1.13 -4.57
CA ASP A 91 5.48 -0.89 -3.61
C ASP A 91 6.82 -1.27 -4.26
N GLY A 92 7.43 -0.33 -4.96
CA GLY A 92 8.65 -0.59 -5.75
C GLY A 92 9.86 -1.03 -4.94
N GLU A 93 9.87 -0.78 -3.65
CA GLU A 93 10.94 -1.11 -2.71
C GLU A 93 10.67 -2.39 -1.90
N ARG A 94 9.45 -2.94 -1.94
CA ARG A 94 9.02 -4.06 -1.09
C ARG A 94 8.90 -5.36 -1.88
N LYS A 95 9.59 -6.40 -1.40
CA LYS A 95 9.53 -7.75 -1.98
C LYS A 95 8.60 -8.70 -1.23
N ILE A 96 8.19 -8.32 -0.05
CA ILE A 96 7.17 -8.98 0.76
C ILE A 96 6.44 -7.91 1.56
N VAL A 97 5.14 -8.04 1.69
CA VAL A 97 4.33 -7.27 2.63
C VAL A 97 3.45 -8.23 3.41
N ILE A 98 3.44 -8.05 4.72
CA ILE A 98 2.57 -8.79 5.63
C ILE A 98 1.65 -7.74 6.24
N GLY A 99 0.37 -7.79 5.87
CA GLY A 99 -0.63 -6.86 6.37
C GLY A 99 -1.43 -7.48 7.49
N LEU A 100 -1.57 -6.76 8.60
CA LEU A 100 -2.50 -7.06 9.69
C LEU A 100 -3.59 -6.01 9.67
N SER A 101 -4.83 -6.43 9.52
CA SER A 101 -5.99 -5.54 9.48
C SER A 101 -6.62 -5.42 10.86
N LEU A 102 -6.84 -4.19 11.33
CA LEU A 102 -7.44 -3.91 12.61
C LEU A 102 -8.63 -2.96 12.45
N GLY A 103 -9.70 -3.21 13.19
CA GLY A 103 -10.90 -2.38 13.18
C GLY A 103 -11.88 -2.75 12.07
N LYS A 104 -12.38 -1.76 11.33
CA LYS A 104 -13.38 -1.96 10.26
C LYS A 104 -12.79 -2.70 9.07
N SER A 105 -13.59 -3.61 8.50
CA SER A 105 -13.19 -4.35 7.29
C SER A 105 -12.82 -3.41 6.15
N THR A 106 -11.73 -3.71 5.47
CA THR A 106 -11.19 -2.91 4.37
C THR A 106 -11.02 -3.78 3.13
N THR A 107 -11.41 -3.25 1.98
CA THR A 107 -11.18 -3.94 0.70
C THR A 107 -9.81 -3.56 0.15
N LEU A 108 -9.03 -4.57 -0.17
CA LEU A 108 -7.79 -4.48 -0.94
C LEU A 108 -8.06 -5.08 -2.32
N ARG A 109 -7.84 -4.29 -3.37
CA ARG A 109 -8.09 -4.73 -4.75
C ARG A 109 -6.81 -4.75 -5.55
N TYR A 110 -6.58 -5.87 -6.25
CA TYR A 110 -5.45 -6.05 -7.17
C TYR A 110 -5.92 -5.97 -8.60
N ASN A 111 -5.11 -5.32 -9.41
CA ASN A 111 -5.34 -5.14 -10.83
C ASN A 111 -4.08 -5.52 -11.63
N TRP A 112 -4.28 -6.33 -12.67
CA TRP A 112 -3.22 -6.71 -13.59
C TRP A 112 -3.05 -5.68 -14.70
N ARG A 113 -1.81 -5.43 -15.10
CA ARG A 113 -1.47 -4.51 -16.19
C ARG A 113 -0.61 -5.20 -17.23
N LEU A 114 -1.02 -5.10 -18.48
CA LEU A 114 -0.22 -5.56 -19.62
C LEU A 114 0.98 -4.65 -19.87
N PRO A 115 2.02 -5.17 -20.55
CA PRO A 115 3.15 -4.36 -21.02
C PRO A 115 2.66 -3.20 -21.88
N ASN A 116 3.19 -1.99 -21.59
CA ASN A 116 2.91 -0.77 -22.36
C ASN A 116 1.42 -0.47 -22.62
N SER A 117 0.54 -0.99 -21.78
CA SER A 117 -0.91 -0.84 -21.89
C SER A 117 -1.54 -0.35 -20.60
N SER A 118 -2.62 0.40 -20.74
CA SER A 118 -3.51 0.75 -19.62
C SER A 118 -4.62 -0.27 -19.39
N VAL A 119 -4.70 -1.28 -20.27
CA VAL A 119 -5.72 -2.34 -20.19
C VAL A 119 -5.32 -3.37 -19.16
N HIS A 120 -6.30 -3.84 -18.39
CA HIS A 120 -6.12 -4.99 -17.52
C HIS A 120 -6.75 -6.24 -18.15
N PRO A 121 -5.95 -7.32 -18.28
CA PRO A 121 -6.37 -8.47 -19.06
C PRO A 121 -7.26 -9.45 -18.30
N PHE A 122 -7.32 -9.32 -16.97
CA PHE A 122 -7.98 -10.27 -16.09
C PHE A 122 -8.94 -9.55 -15.14
N PRO A 123 -9.93 -10.22 -14.60
CA PRO A 123 -10.77 -9.68 -13.55
C PRO A 123 -9.94 -9.20 -12.35
N ASP A 124 -10.40 -8.15 -11.70
CA ASP A 124 -9.82 -7.66 -10.46
C ASP A 124 -9.94 -8.72 -9.36
N ILE A 125 -8.93 -8.82 -8.53
CA ILE A 125 -8.94 -9.67 -7.35
C ILE A 125 -9.27 -8.80 -6.14
N ASN A 126 -10.37 -9.10 -5.47
CA ASN A 126 -10.78 -8.42 -4.25
C ASN A 126 -10.46 -9.28 -3.03
N LEU A 127 -9.75 -8.70 -2.10
CA LEU A 127 -9.51 -9.26 -0.77
C LEU A 127 -10.22 -8.35 0.24
N VAL A 128 -11.12 -8.90 1.03
CA VAL A 128 -11.70 -8.20 2.17
C VAL A 128 -10.92 -8.61 3.41
N ALA A 129 -10.20 -7.68 3.99
CA ALA A 129 -9.47 -7.88 5.22
C ALA A 129 -10.34 -7.40 6.40
N ASN A 130 -10.73 -8.33 7.26
CA ASN A 130 -11.51 -8.07 8.45
C ASN A 130 -10.60 -7.80 9.66
N ASN A 131 -11.20 -7.41 10.79
CA ASN A 131 -10.45 -7.21 12.01
C ASN A 131 -9.72 -8.51 12.43
N GLY A 132 -8.40 -8.40 12.60
CA GLY A 132 -7.53 -9.52 12.96
C GLY A 132 -7.03 -10.37 11.79
N ASP A 133 -7.51 -10.12 10.56
CA ASP A 133 -7.02 -10.83 9.39
C ASP A 133 -5.58 -10.46 9.07
N MET A 134 -4.76 -11.47 8.78
CA MET A 134 -3.41 -11.30 8.26
C MET A 134 -3.35 -11.78 6.82
N TYR A 135 -2.78 -10.97 5.94
CA TYR A 135 -2.55 -11.32 4.54
C TYR A 135 -1.08 -11.13 4.16
N ILE A 136 -0.64 -11.87 3.17
CA ILE A 136 0.74 -11.85 2.71
C ILE A 136 0.78 -11.56 1.22
N MET A 137 1.54 -10.53 0.85
CA MET A 137 1.81 -10.18 -0.54
C MET A 137 3.18 -10.72 -0.94
N SER A 138 3.21 -11.48 -2.02
CA SER A 138 4.46 -11.86 -2.69
C SER A 138 5.07 -10.64 -3.41
N GLU A 139 6.31 -10.76 -3.85
CA GLU A 139 7.02 -9.72 -4.63
C GLU A 139 6.19 -9.23 -5.84
N LYS A 140 5.44 -10.13 -6.49
CA LYS A 140 4.55 -9.75 -7.60
C LYS A 140 3.32 -9.00 -7.12
N ALA A 141 2.71 -9.44 -6.03
CA ALA A 141 1.52 -8.82 -5.44
C ALA A 141 1.82 -7.44 -4.84
N THR A 142 3.04 -7.22 -4.30
CA THR A 142 3.45 -5.88 -3.87
C THR A 142 3.59 -4.91 -5.04
N GLY A 143 3.73 -5.41 -6.26
CA GLY A 143 4.00 -4.58 -7.42
C GLY A 143 5.43 -4.03 -7.45
N PHE A 144 6.39 -4.79 -6.92
CA PHE A 144 7.81 -4.42 -6.90
C PHE A 144 8.33 -3.93 -8.27
N ASP A 145 7.78 -4.48 -9.35
CA ASP A 145 8.15 -4.12 -10.72
C ASP A 145 7.13 -3.18 -11.42
N TRP A 146 6.27 -2.51 -10.69
CA TRP A 146 5.16 -1.72 -11.25
C TRP A 146 5.60 -0.58 -12.18
N LYS A 147 6.80 -0.02 -11.96
CA LYS A 147 7.40 1.00 -12.83
C LYS A 147 7.96 0.42 -14.14
N LYS A 148 8.18 -0.90 -14.21
CA LYS A 148 8.73 -1.59 -15.41
C LYS A 148 7.63 -1.85 -16.43
N ARG A 149 7.24 -0.82 -17.18
CA ARG A 149 6.11 -0.86 -18.11
C ARG A 149 6.20 -1.93 -19.22
N SER A 150 7.38 -2.44 -19.51
CA SER A 150 7.60 -3.52 -20.48
C SER A 150 7.20 -4.91 -19.96
N LYS A 151 6.82 -5.03 -18.68
CA LYS A 151 6.42 -6.30 -18.05
C LYS A 151 4.95 -6.33 -17.70
N VAL A 152 4.40 -7.53 -17.53
CA VAL A 152 3.12 -7.71 -16.85
C VAL A 152 3.31 -7.34 -15.39
N ARG A 153 2.48 -6.45 -14.88
CA ARG A 153 2.57 -5.89 -13.53
C ARG A 153 1.29 -6.11 -12.76
N VAL A 154 1.42 -6.13 -11.45
CA VAL A 154 0.29 -6.05 -10.52
C VAL A 154 0.37 -4.71 -9.81
N ILE A 155 -0.76 -4.07 -9.65
CA ILE A 155 -0.93 -2.88 -8.81
C ILE A 155 -2.10 -3.12 -7.87
N HIS A 156 -2.13 -2.43 -6.76
CA HIS A 156 -3.18 -2.60 -5.78
C HIS A 156 -3.67 -1.26 -5.25
N ALA A 157 -4.90 -1.26 -4.74
CA ALA A 157 -5.55 -0.14 -4.09
C ALA A 157 -6.32 -0.64 -2.87
N ALA A 158 -6.52 0.22 -1.88
CA ALA A 158 -7.24 -0.16 -0.66
C ALA A 158 -8.17 0.94 -0.18
N GLY A 159 -9.20 0.56 0.59
CA GLY A 159 -10.08 1.48 1.29
C GLY A 159 -11.38 1.77 0.56
N HIS A 160 -11.79 3.04 0.54
CA HIS A 160 -13.08 3.43 0.01
C HIS A 160 -13.20 3.19 -1.52
N LYS A 161 -14.41 2.89 -1.96
CA LYS A 161 -14.75 2.59 -3.37
C LYS A 161 -14.25 3.64 -4.38
N SER A 162 -14.18 4.91 -4.02
CA SER A 162 -13.63 5.97 -4.90
C SER A 162 -12.17 5.77 -5.30
N TYR A 163 -11.42 4.95 -4.56
CA TYR A 163 -10.05 4.56 -4.87
C TYR A 163 -9.98 3.25 -5.64
N ILE A 164 -10.83 2.29 -5.29
CA ILE A 164 -10.80 0.95 -5.84
C ILE A 164 -11.65 0.76 -7.09
N ASP A 165 -12.73 1.54 -7.28
CA ASP A 165 -13.64 1.45 -8.43
C ASP A 165 -13.23 2.39 -9.57
N LYS A 166 -11.98 2.82 -9.63
CA LYS A 166 -11.50 3.58 -10.79
C LYS A 166 -11.58 2.71 -12.03
N GLY A 167 -12.49 3.08 -12.93
CA GLY A 167 -12.74 2.36 -14.15
C GLY A 167 -11.48 2.24 -15.02
N PHE A 168 -10.97 1.05 -15.09
CA PHE A 168 -9.96 0.67 -16.06
C PHE A 168 -10.66 -0.03 -17.20
N LYS A 169 -10.25 0.25 -18.42
CA LYS A 169 -10.80 -0.42 -19.59
C LYS A 169 -10.42 -1.89 -19.58
N THR A 170 -11.41 -2.74 -19.76
CA THR A 170 -11.18 -4.16 -19.98
C THR A 170 -10.68 -4.41 -21.40
N LEU A 171 -10.11 -5.60 -21.65
CA LEU A 171 -9.73 -6.03 -22.99
C LEU A 171 -10.93 -6.02 -23.97
N GLU A 172 -12.12 -6.31 -23.48
CA GLU A 172 -13.34 -6.33 -24.27
C GLU A 172 -13.73 -4.93 -24.71
N GLU A 173 -13.78 -3.97 -23.79
CA GLU A 173 -14.06 -2.57 -24.09
C GLU A 173 -13.06 -1.95 -25.06
N GLU A 174 -11.78 -2.36 -24.99
CA GLU A 174 -10.78 -1.85 -25.92
C GLU A 174 -10.90 -2.47 -27.32
N LYS A 175 -11.23 -3.76 -27.40
CA LYS A 175 -11.54 -4.42 -28.68
C LYS A 175 -12.77 -3.84 -29.36
N GLU A 176 -13.81 -3.50 -28.60
CA GLU A 176 -15.03 -2.83 -29.12
C GLU A 176 -14.70 -1.45 -29.67
N LYS A 177 -13.97 -0.63 -28.93
CA LYS A 177 -13.51 0.68 -29.41
C LYS A 177 -12.62 0.63 -30.65
N GLN A 178 -11.80 -0.43 -30.78
CA GLN A 178 -10.98 -0.61 -31.99
C GLN A 178 -11.84 -0.99 -33.19
N LYS A 179 -12.88 -1.81 -33.01
CA LYS A 179 -13.83 -2.17 -34.07
C LYS A 179 -14.66 -0.95 -34.53
N GLU A 180 -15.03 -0.06 -33.60
CA GLU A 180 -15.77 1.17 -33.92
C GLU A 180 -14.93 2.17 -34.71
N LYS A 181 -13.61 2.21 -34.47
CA LYS A 181 -12.70 3.12 -35.20
C LYS A 181 -12.35 2.64 -36.61
N GLN A 182 -12.65 1.39 -36.95
CA GLN A 182 -12.39 0.79 -38.26
C GLN A 182 -13.64 0.78 -39.17
N LYS A 183 -14.77 1.28 -38.68
CA LYS A 183 -15.99 1.56 -39.44
C LYS A 183 -16.08 3.05 -39.84
#